data_75f53b87879b7e1ebd3afdb9b2377532
#
_entry.id   75f53b87879b7e1ebd3afdb9b2377532
#
_cell.length_a   1.000
_cell.length_b   1.000
_cell.length_c   1.000
_cell.angle_alpha   90.00
_cell.angle_beta   90.00
_cell.angle_gamma   90.00
#
_symmetry.space_group_name_H-M   'P 1'
#
loop_
_entity.id
_entity.type
_entity.pdbx_description
1 polymer ?
#
loop_
_entity_poly.entity_id
_entity_poly.type
_entity_poly.pdbx_seq_one_letter_code
_entity_poly.pdbx_strand_id
1 'polypeptide(L)'
;LFKSLSRSFNLDHLVIADTLGRRIYDSWTHFGIVSTTSKFEFPGEFGRVPAVQEIVQKENEFLYRSADPPVYVYVSLIPAYSVIFGSIFRWHIFYITISLVFTGFLGFFLIRNLFLPMRYVANLARDFGIEMKREDFVSTTFNEVYRKLRLREEMLVEFSAYIAHEFRNSLAAIIGLARLVEKGKKPGSEIVKECRNMEQLITRILEYSKPLSLNISTVSMSKVLDDAFERVSVPKRITVVKKIVPGIMQIRGDHELLTVAISNLLKNAKEAIRNKGHIELVIGRREDSVFLSITDSGVGVEERELDMIFNPFFSRKADGMGLGLAYVKKIVDEHGGRIEVTSRKGKGSTFTLEFPIYEK
;
A
#
# COMPACT_ATOMS: atom_id res chain seq x y z
N LEU A 1 -28.68 11.43 -25.37
CA LEU A 1 -29.68 10.35 -25.49
C LEU A 1 -31.10 10.92 -25.58
N PHE A 2 -31.60 11.65 -24.58
CA PHE A 2 -32.99 12.18 -24.56
C PHE A 2 -33.29 13.15 -25.71
N LYS A 3 -32.30 13.99 -26.10
CA LYS A 3 -32.45 14.90 -27.23
C LYS A 3 -32.51 14.18 -28.59
N SER A 4 -31.82 13.05 -28.72
CA SER A 4 -31.90 12.20 -29.91
C SER A 4 -33.23 11.44 -29.94
N LEU A 5 -33.71 10.96 -28.79
CA LEU A 5 -35.01 10.35 -28.66
C LEU A 5 -36.17 11.28 -29.03
N SER A 6 -36.15 12.52 -28.52
CA SER A 6 -37.15 13.54 -28.87
C SER A 6 -37.20 13.78 -30.38
N ARG A 7 -36.05 13.88 -31.07
CA ARG A 7 -36.01 14.05 -32.53
C ARG A 7 -36.43 12.80 -33.30
N SER A 8 -36.00 11.61 -32.84
CA SER A 8 -36.28 10.35 -33.55
C SER A 8 -37.77 9.94 -33.47
N PHE A 9 -38.44 10.34 -32.40
CA PHE A 9 -39.88 9.97 -32.19
C PHE A 9 -40.84 11.13 -32.45
N ASN A 10 -40.34 12.26 -32.96
CA ASN A 10 -41.19 13.41 -33.30
C ASN A 10 -42.02 13.91 -32.11
N LEU A 11 -41.41 13.90 -30.92
CA LEU A 11 -42.03 14.35 -29.69
C LEU A 11 -42.07 15.87 -29.64
N ASP A 12 -43.18 16.43 -29.31
CA ASP A 12 -43.32 17.88 -29.08
C ASP A 12 -42.63 18.27 -27.78
N HIS A 13 -42.92 17.58 -26.71
CA HIS A 13 -42.36 17.86 -25.41
C HIS A 13 -42.12 16.54 -24.62
N LEU A 14 -40.94 16.40 -24.02
CA LEU A 14 -40.57 15.30 -23.13
C LEU A 14 -40.02 15.90 -21.81
N VAL A 15 -40.67 15.54 -20.70
CA VAL A 15 -40.22 15.92 -19.36
C VAL A 15 -40.08 14.65 -18.51
N ILE A 16 -39.02 14.58 -17.75
CA ILE A 16 -38.82 13.58 -16.70
C ILE A 16 -38.69 14.34 -15.37
N ALA A 17 -39.51 13.97 -14.40
CA ALA A 17 -39.52 14.59 -13.08
C ALA A 17 -39.44 13.51 -11.98
N ASP A 18 -38.87 13.87 -10.82
CA ASP A 18 -38.96 13.03 -9.64
C ASP A 18 -40.35 13.03 -9.01
N THR A 19 -40.56 12.24 -7.97
CA THR A 19 -41.81 12.13 -7.25
C THR A 19 -42.25 13.42 -6.54
N LEU A 20 -41.34 14.39 -6.38
CA LEU A 20 -41.63 15.70 -5.81
C LEU A 20 -41.92 16.75 -6.89
N GLY A 21 -42.00 16.35 -8.17
CA GLY A 21 -42.21 17.24 -9.31
C GLY A 21 -40.94 18.02 -9.74
N ARG A 22 -39.77 17.68 -9.24
CA ARG A 22 -38.54 18.34 -9.67
C ARG A 22 -38.12 17.79 -11.03
N ARG A 23 -37.89 18.66 -11.99
CA ARG A 23 -37.52 18.28 -13.35
C ARG A 23 -36.12 17.69 -13.35
N ILE A 24 -35.98 16.47 -13.85
CA ILE A 24 -34.71 15.79 -14.10
C ILE A 24 -34.26 16.08 -15.54
N TYR A 25 -35.21 16.10 -16.47
CA TYR A 25 -34.99 16.38 -17.89
C TYR A 25 -36.19 17.11 -18.48
N ASP A 26 -35.94 18.08 -19.37
CA ASP A 26 -36.94 18.79 -20.11
C ASP A 26 -36.43 19.13 -21.52
N SER A 27 -37.12 18.61 -22.55
CA SER A 27 -36.69 18.72 -23.94
C SER A 27 -36.76 20.14 -24.51
N TRP A 28 -37.52 21.02 -23.90
CA TRP A 28 -37.62 22.43 -24.31
C TRP A 28 -36.47 23.29 -23.77
N THR A 29 -35.70 22.80 -22.81
CA THR A 29 -34.53 23.55 -22.34
C THR A 29 -33.31 23.30 -23.23
N HIS A 30 -32.51 24.35 -23.47
CA HIS A 30 -31.40 24.34 -24.45
C HIS A 30 -30.34 23.27 -24.15
N PHE A 31 -30.23 22.80 -22.91
CA PHE A 31 -29.24 21.78 -22.47
C PHE A 31 -29.84 20.48 -21.96
N GLY A 32 -31.17 20.33 -21.95
CA GLY A 32 -31.83 19.11 -21.50
C GLY A 32 -31.65 18.77 -20.01
N ILE A 33 -30.92 19.56 -19.25
CA ILE A 33 -30.73 19.41 -17.80
C ILE A 33 -31.21 20.68 -17.15
N VAL A 34 -32.25 20.57 -16.36
CA VAL A 34 -32.84 21.71 -15.65
C VAL A 34 -32.21 21.80 -14.25
N SER A 35 -31.98 23.02 -13.79
CA SER A 35 -31.65 23.26 -12.38
C SER A 35 -32.74 22.62 -11.50
N THR A 36 -32.34 21.90 -10.50
CA THR A 36 -33.20 21.13 -9.55
C THR A 36 -34.24 21.99 -8.78
N THR A 37 -34.29 23.28 -9.03
CA THR A 37 -35.15 24.25 -8.31
C THR A 37 -36.49 24.51 -8.97
N SER A 38 -36.68 24.20 -10.27
CA SER A 38 -37.97 24.41 -10.94
C SER A 38 -38.85 23.17 -10.85
N LYS A 39 -39.97 23.29 -10.13
CA LYS A 39 -41.01 22.24 -10.13
C LYS A 39 -41.69 22.14 -11.49
N PHE A 40 -41.91 20.93 -11.94
CA PHE A 40 -42.77 20.64 -13.06
C PHE A 40 -44.23 20.62 -12.54
N GLU A 41 -45.03 21.55 -13.00
CA GLU A 41 -46.45 21.51 -12.78
C GLU A 41 -47.05 20.61 -13.86
N PHE A 42 -47.66 19.53 -13.44
CA PHE A 42 -48.40 18.68 -14.36
C PHE A 42 -49.53 19.47 -14.98
N PRO A 43 -49.71 19.43 -16.30
CA PRO A 43 -50.85 20.08 -16.94
C PRO A 43 -52.13 19.71 -16.23
N GLY A 44 -52.86 20.68 -15.71
CA GLY A 44 -54.08 20.45 -14.89
C GLY A 44 -55.17 19.69 -15.57
N GLU A 45 -55.00 19.39 -16.83
CA GLU A 45 -55.89 18.70 -17.71
C GLU A 45 -55.92 17.17 -17.53
N PHE A 46 -54.91 16.54 -16.88
CA PHE A 46 -54.89 15.10 -16.64
C PHE A 46 -55.86 14.64 -15.55
N GLY A 47 -56.44 15.55 -14.79
CA GLY A 47 -57.47 15.27 -13.77
C GLY A 47 -57.02 14.43 -12.58
N ARG A 48 -55.97 13.61 -12.71
CA ARG A 48 -55.35 12.84 -11.62
C ARG A 48 -53.90 12.48 -11.90
N VAL A 49 -53.16 12.28 -10.85
CA VAL A 49 -51.80 11.72 -10.92
C VAL A 49 -51.89 10.20 -11.17
N PRO A 50 -51.14 9.63 -12.12
CA PRO A 50 -51.20 8.19 -12.40
C PRO A 50 -50.74 7.35 -11.19
N ALA A 51 -51.36 6.16 -11.03
CA ALA A 51 -50.85 5.15 -10.14
C ALA A 51 -49.46 4.65 -10.63
N VAL A 52 -48.72 3.94 -9.76
CA VAL A 52 -47.40 3.39 -10.14
C VAL A 52 -47.59 2.44 -11.33
N GLN A 53 -46.75 2.63 -12.34
CA GLN A 53 -46.81 1.91 -13.63
C GLN A 53 -48.11 2.12 -14.46
N GLU A 54 -48.88 3.13 -14.16
CA GLU A 54 -50.02 3.53 -14.94
C GLU A 54 -49.65 4.61 -15.95
N ILE A 55 -50.21 4.53 -17.15
CA ILE A 55 -50.14 5.61 -18.15
C ILE A 55 -51.51 6.30 -18.16
N VAL A 56 -51.47 7.60 -17.90
CA VAL A 56 -52.63 8.47 -18.11
C VAL A 56 -52.48 9.19 -19.43
N GLN A 57 -53.44 9.03 -20.33
CA GLN A 57 -53.45 9.68 -21.65
C GLN A 57 -54.56 10.68 -21.70
N LYS A 58 -54.27 11.84 -22.25
CA LYS A 58 -55.28 12.85 -22.66
C LYS A 58 -54.90 13.41 -24.02
N GLU A 59 -55.71 13.16 -25.03
CA GLU A 59 -55.43 13.52 -26.41
C GLU A 59 -54.07 13.06 -26.89
N ASN A 60 -53.13 14.00 -27.10
CA ASN A 60 -51.79 13.76 -27.58
C ASN A 60 -50.73 13.75 -26.45
N GLU A 61 -51.16 13.82 -25.21
CA GLU A 61 -50.32 13.90 -24.05
C GLU A 61 -50.36 12.62 -23.23
N PHE A 62 -49.23 12.18 -22.72
CA PHE A 62 -49.05 10.97 -21.95
C PHE A 62 -48.29 11.28 -20.69
N LEU A 63 -48.78 10.78 -19.58
CA LEU A 63 -48.13 10.85 -18.28
C LEU A 63 -47.98 9.45 -17.72
N TYR A 64 -46.71 9.08 -17.43
CA TYR A 64 -46.40 7.77 -16.89
C TYR A 64 -45.65 7.92 -15.57
N ARG A 65 -45.93 7.08 -14.60
CA ARG A 65 -45.21 6.99 -13.33
C ARG A 65 -44.46 5.67 -13.23
N SER A 66 -43.12 5.73 -13.21
CA SER A 66 -42.27 4.57 -12.95
C SER A 66 -42.19 4.27 -11.45
N ALA A 67 -42.00 2.97 -11.11
CA ALA A 67 -41.81 2.53 -9.75
C ALA A 67 -40.29 2.57 -9.36
N ASP A 68 -39.42 2.20 -10.29
CA ASP A 68 -38.00 2.12 -10.07
C ASP A 68 -37.21 2.48 -11.36
N PRO A 69 -36.49 3.58 -11.39
CA PRO A 69 -36.52 4.65 -10.39
C PRO A 69 -37.88 5.37 -10.32
N PRO A 70 -38.27 5.90 -9.15
CA PRO A 70 -39.56 6.54 -8.97
C PRO A 70 -39.58 7.91 -9.66
N VAL A 71 -40.00 7.95 -10.91
CA VAL A 71 -40.04 9.18 -11.73
C VAL A 71 -41.33 9.29 -12.51
N TYR A 72 -41.73 10.52 -12.85
CA TYR A 72 -42.76 10.81 -13.79
C TYR A 72 -42.14 11.10 -15.15
N VAL A 73 -42.75 10.53 -16.20
CA VAL A 73 -42.39 10.80 -17.59
C VAL A 73 -43.59 11.40 -18.27
N TYR A 74 -43.50 12.69 -18.62
CA TYR A 74 -44.52 13.38 -19.41
C TYR A 74 -44.02 13.50 -20.85
N VAL A 75 -44.92 13.18 -21.78
CA VAL A 75 -44.65 13.25 -23.22
C VAL A 75 -45.86 13.88 -23.93
N SER A 76 -45.58 14.92 -24.70
CA SER A 76 -46.55 15.47 -25.65
C SER A 76 -46.13 15.09 -27.07
N LEU A 77 -47.08 14.57 -27.83
CA LEU A 77 -46.90 14.17 -29.24
C LEU A 77 -47.48 15.21 -30.17
N ILE A 78 -46.84 15.36 -31.33
CA ILE A 78 -47.46 16.12 -32.43
C ILE A 78 -48.73 15.43 -32.88
N PRO A 79 -49.84 16.15 -33.06
CA PRO A 79 -51.18 15.57 -33.27
C PRO A 79 -51.30 14.49 -34.35
N ALA A 80 -50.51 14.58 -35.42
CA ALA A 80 -50.55 13.63 -36.52
C ALA A 80 -50.10 12.17 -36.12
N TYR A 81 -49.50 12.00 -34.96
CA TYR A 81 -48.91 10.74 -34.50
C TYR A 81 -49.66 10.11 -33.32
N SER A 82 -50.60 10.81 -32.72
CA SER A 82 -51.30 10.34 -31.49
C SER A 82 -52.08 9.05 -31.68
N VAL A 83 -52.71 8.87 -32.83
CA VAL A 83 -53.56 7.71 -33.11
C VAL A 83 -52.73 6.43 -33.31
N ILE A 84 -51.54 6.53 -33.87
CA ILE A 84 -50.69 5.37 -34.14
C ILE A 84 -49.92 4.93 -32.89
N PHE A 85 -49.68 5.84 -31.96
CA PHE A 85 -48.73 5.59 -30.83
C PHE A 85 -49.36 5.04 -29.55
N GLY A 86 -50.67 5.06 -29.38
CA GLY A 86 -51.32 4.66 -28.12
C GLY A 86 -51.04 3.23 -27.65
N SER A 87 -50.83 2.27 -28.52
CA SER A 87 -50.45 0.91 -28.17
C SER A 87 -48.92 0.69 -28.25
N ILE A 88 -48.28 1.31 -29.22
CA ILE A 88 -46.82 1.23 -29.45
C ILE A 88 -46.07 1.98 -28.35
N PHE A 89 -46.61 3.10 -27.88
CA PHE A 89 -46.01 3.95 -26.88
C PHE A 89 -45.79 3.29 -25.50
N ARG A 90 -46.76 2.42 -25.08
CA ARG A 90 -46.60 1.63 -23.83
C ARG A 90 -45.36 0.76 -23.85
N TRP A 91 -45.10 0.10 -24.96
CA TRP A 91 -43.91 -0.75 -25.11
C TRP A 91 -42.62 0.07 -25.19
N HIS A 92 -42.63 1.25 -25.83
CA HIS A 92 -41.47 2.10 -25.94
C HIS A 92 -41.06 2.73 -24.60
N ILE A 93 -42.02 3.22 -23.79
CA ILE A 93 -41.74 3.66 -22.44
C ILE A 93 -41.16 2.53 -21.58
N PHE A 94 -41.72 1.34 -21.69
CA PHE A 94 -41.22 0.17 -21.01
C PHE A 94 -39.75 -0.14 -21.40
N TYR A 95 -39.43 -0.11 -22.69
CA TYR A 95 -38.03 -0.29 -23.16
C TYR A 95 -37.09 0.83 -22.72
N ILE A 96 -37.52 2.06 -22.74
CA ILE A 96 -36.73 3.21 -22.27
C ILE A 96 -36.44 3.08 -20.78
N THR A 97 -37.47 2.70 -20.00
CA THR A 97 -37.32 2.52 -18.55
C THR A 97 -36.36 1.36 -18.24
N ILE A 98 -36.50 0.23 -18.91
CA ILE A 98 -35.59 -0.91 -18.79
C ILE A 98 -34.17 -0.53 -19.19
N SER A 99 -34.01 0.19 -20.30
CA SER A 99 -32.70 0.63 -20.77
C SER A 99 -32.02 1.56 -19.76
N LEU A 100 -32.75 2.49 -19.15
CA LEU A 100 -32.26 3.37 -18.10
C LEU A 100 -31.87 2.61 -16.83
N VAL A 101 -32.73 1.68 -16.40
CA VAL A 101 -32.44 0.82 -15.24
C VAL A 101 -31.23 -0.05 -15.51
N PHE A 102 -31.15 -0.66 -16.70
CA PHE A 102 -30.00 -1.48 -17.09
C PHE A 102 -28.71 -0.69 -17.18
N THR A 103 -28.74 0.52 -17.76
CA THR A 103 -27.57 1.40 -17.85
C THR A 103 -27.14 1.88 -16.45
N GLY A 104 -28.10 2.21 -15.59
CA GLY A 104 -27.84 2.57 -14.19
C GLY A 104 -27.24 1.39 -13.40
N PHE A 105 -27.80 0.20 -13.57
CA PHE A 105 -27.31 -1.02 -12.95
C PHE A 105 -25.91 -1.39 -13.45
N LEU A 106 -25.68 -1.30 -14.77
CA LEU A 106 -24.36 -1.55 -15.36
C LEU A 106 -23.32 -0.53 -14.85
N GLY A 107 -23.69 0.75 -14.80
CA GLY A 107 -22.84 1.80 -14.23
C GLY A 107 -22.52 1.55 -12.75
N PHE A 108 -23.54 1.21 -11.95
CA PHE A 108 -23.37 0.84 -10.54
C PHE A 108 -22.51 -0.40 -10.38
N PHE A 109 -22.73 -1.42 -11.20
CA PHE A 109 -21.94 -2.66 -11.20
C PHE A 109 -20.48 -2.40 -11.54
N LEU A 110 -20.22 -1.59 -12.57
CA LEU A 110 -18.85 -1.19 -12.96
C LEU A 110 -18.18 -0.36 -11.87
N ILE A 111 -18.89 0.60 -11.26
CA ILE A 111 -18.35 1.40 -10.16
C ILE A 111 -18.03 0.51 -8.97
N ARG A 112 -18.95 -0.35 -8.56
CA ARG A 112 -18.77 -1.20 -7.38
C ARG A 112 -17.72 -2.29 -7.57
N ASN A 113 -17.69 -2.96 -8.72
CA ASN A 113 -16.85 -4.14 -8.93
C ASN A 113 -15.53 -3.86 -9.65
N LEU A 114 -15.39 -2.72 -10.32
CA LEU A 114 -14.16 -2.31 -11.00
C LEU A 114 -13.51 -1.07 -10.34
N PHE A 115 -14.26 0.01 -10.16
CA PHE A 115 -13.67 1.27 -9.69
C PHE A 115 -13.39 1.31 -8.19
N LEU A 116 -14.25 0.73 -7.34
CA LEU A 116 -13.99 0.67 -5.89
C LEU A 116 -12.80 -0.21 -5.53
N PRO A 117 -12.68 -1.44 -6.07
CA PRO A 117 -11.46 -2.25 -5.88
C PRO A 117 -10.21 -1.59 -6.46
N MET A 118 -10.30 -0.91 -7.61
CA MET A 118 -9.18 -0.14 -8.16
C MET A 118 -8.73 1.00 -7.25
N ARG A 119 -9.65 1.71 -6.60
CA ARG A 119 -9.30 2.71 -5.58
C ARG A 119 -8.58 2.09 -4.38
N TYR A 120 -9.02 0.91 -3.96
CA TYR A 120 -8.36 0.16 -2.89
C TYR A 120 -6.94 -0.26 -3.31
N VAL A 121 -6.78 -0.80 -4.53
CA VAL A 121 -5.47 -1.14 -5.11
C VAL A 121 -4.59 0.10 -5.28
N ALA A 122 -5.17 1.24 -5.69
CA ALA A 122 -4.45 2.51 -5.82
C ALA A 122 -3.96 3.06 -4.46
N ASN A 123 -4.78 2.95 -3.42
CA ASN A 123 -4.37 3.32 -2.07
C ASN A 123 -3.29 2.37 -1.54
N LEU A 124 -3.47 1.06 -1.76
CA LEU A 124 -2.46 0.06 -1.41
C LEU A 124 -1.12 0.33 -2.13
N ALA A 125 -1.16 0.67 -3.42
CA ALA A 125 0.04 1.02 -4.19
C ALA A 125 0.72 2.28 -3.63
N ARG A 126 -0.06 3.27 -3.17
CA ARG A 126 0.48 4.48 -2.53
C ARG A 126 1.12 4.16 -1.18
N ASP A 127 0.51 3.28 -0.37
CA ASP A 127 1.06 2.81 0.90
C ASP A 127 2.37 2.04 0.69
N PHE A 128 2.58 1.48 -0.50
CA PHE A 128 3.85 0.87 -0.92
C PHE A 128 4.84 1.84 -1.59
N GLY A 129 4.57 3.16 -1.54
CA GLY A 129 5.47 4.19 -2.07
C GLY A 129 5.58 4.22 -3.60
N ILE A 130 4.51 3.81 -4.31
CA ILE A 130 4.47 3.83 -5.78
C ILE A 130 3.86 5.15 -6.25
N GLU A 131 4.68 6.07 -6.76
CA GLU A 131 4.20 7.29 -7.43
C GLU A 131 3.60 6.95 -8.79
N MET A 132 2.32 7.31 -8.99
CA MET A 132 1.56 6.97 -10.18
C MET A 132 1.53 8.10 -11.21
N LYS A 133 2.08 7.88 -12.39
CA LYS A 133 1.86 8.71 -13.59
C LYS A 133 0.60 8.30 -14.33
N ARG A 134 -0.15 9.29 -14.80
CA ARG A 134 -1.57 9.21 -15.23
C ARG A 134 -1.87 8.39 -16.49
N GLU A 135 -0.89 8.03 -17.32
CA GLU A 135 -1.13 7.50 -18.69
C GLU A 135 -1.17 5.97 -18.83
N ASP A 136 -0.61 5.20 -17.84
CA ASP A 136 -0.63 3.73 -17.88
C ASP A 136 -1.07 3.10 -16.54
N PHE A 137 -2.04 3.71 -15.90
CA PHE A 137 -2.44 3.45 -14.52
C PHE A 137 -2.72 1.97 -14.19
N VAL A 138 -3.44 1.27 -15.06
CA VAL A 138 -3.89 -0.11 -14.77
C VAL A 138 -2.77 -1.12 -14.99
N SER A 139 -2.04 -0.99 -16.10
CA SER A 139 -1.00 -1.95 -16.50
C SER A 139 0.24 -1.83 -15.61
N THR A 140 0.70 -0.62 -15.36
CA THR A 140 1.93 -0.38 -14.57
C THR A 140 1.72 -0.73 -13.11
N THR A 141 0.59 -0.32 -12.51
CA THR A 141 0.27 -0.61 -11.11
C THR A 141 0.06 -2.11 -10.88
N PHE A 142 -0.67 -2.77 -11.79
CA PHE A 142 -0.91 -4.20 -11.69
C PHE A 142 0.39 -5.00 -11.83
N ASN A 143 1.23 -4.66 -12.79
CA ASN A 143 2.51 -5.31 -13.00
C ASN A 143 3.46 -5.07 -11.82
N GLU A 144 3.44 -3.90 -11.20
CA GLU A 144 4.29 -3.59 -10.06
C GLU A 144 3.82 -4.28 -8.77
N VAL A 145 2.51 -4.32 -8.52
CA VAL A 145 1.91 -5.11 -7.43
C VAL A 145 2.18 -6.60 -7.64
N TYR A 146 1.97 -7.10 -8.87
CA TYR A 146 2.26 -8.50 -9.22
C TYR A 146 3.74 -8.83 -9.03
N ARG A 147 4.65 -7.95 -9.46
CA ARG A 147 6.10 -8.11 -9.26
C ARG A 147 6.46 -8.14 -7.77
N LYS A 148 5.89 -7.23 -6.95
CA LYS A 148 6.11 -7.20 -5.51
C LYS A 148 5.56 -8.45 -4.80
N LEU A 149 4.38 -8.92 -5.20
CA LEU A 149 3.81 -10.16 -4.67
C LEU A 149 4.68 -11.37 -5.03
N ARG A 150 5.12 -11.46 -6.27
CA ARG A 150 6.00 -12.53 -6.74
C ARG A 150 7.35 -12.52 -6.02
N LEU A 151 7.97 -11.34 -5.87
CA LEU A 151 9.20 -11.19 -5.09
C LEU A 151 9.00 -11.61 -3.62
N ARG A 152 7.84 -11.30 -3.04
CA ARG A 152 7.50 -11.72 -1.68
C ARG A 152 7.31 -13.23 -1.58
N GLU A 153 6.70 -13.85 -2.57
CA GLU A 153 6.53 -15.30 -2.65
C GLU A 153 7.86 -16.01 -2.83
N GLU A 154 8.72 -15.54 -3.74
CA GLU A 154 10.08 -16.04 -3.93
C GLU A 154 10.90 -15.93 -2.65
N MET A 155 10.83 -14.76 -1.95
CA MET A 155 11.47 -14.59 -0.64
C MET A 155 10.93 -15.56 0.42
N LEU A 156 9.63 -15.86 0.46
CA LEU A 156 9.05 -16.82 1.40
C LEU A 156 9.53 -18.25 1.14
N VAL A 157 9.66 -18.64 -0.12
CA VAL A 157 10.19 -19.95 -0.52
C VAL A 157 11.66 -20.07 -0.11
N GLU A 158 12.48 -19.05 -0.42
CA GLU A 158 13.90 -19.00 -0.04
C GLU A 158 14.06 -18.99 1.48
N PHE A 159 13.22 -18.24 2.20
CA PHE A 159 13.13 -18.24 3.65
C PHE A 159 12.86 -19.62 4.24
N SER A 160 11.85 -20.33 3.71
CA SER A 160 11.48 -21.66 4.18
C SER A 160 12.60 -22.68 3.93
N ALA A 161 13.24 -22.59 2.77
CA ALA A 161 14.37 -23.46 2.40
C ALA A 161 15.57 -23.21 3.31
N TYR A 162 15.90 -21.95 3.59
CA TYR A 162 16.99 -21.59 4.49
C TYR A 162 16.75 -22.11 5.93
N ILE A 163 15.55 -21.85 6.48
CA ILE A 163 15.18 -22.35 7.82
C ILE A 163 15.32 -23.87 7.90
N ALA A 164 14.78 -24.57 6.91
CA ALA A 164 14.86 -26.03 6.88
C ALA A 164 16.31 -26.53 6.80
N HIS A 165 17.18 -25.83 6.07
CA HIS A 165 18.59 -26.12 5.97
C HIS A 165 19.32 -25.91 7.30
N GLU A 166 19.14 -24.76 7.95
CA GLU A 166 19.78 -24.42 9.23
C GLU A 166 19.32 -25.35 10.37
N PHE A 167 18.00 -25.66 10.42
CA PHE A 167 17.50 -26.60 11.40
C PHE A 167 18.11 -28.00 11.19
N ARG A 168 18.24 -28.46 9.94
CA ARG A 168 18.84 -29.74 9.64
C ARG A 168 20.32 -29.77 10.05
N ASN A 169 21.06 -28.70 9.81
CA ASN A 169 22.46 -28.55 10.20
C ASN A 169 22.65 -28.61 11.72
N SER A 170 21.86 -27.78 12.46
CA SER A 170 21.92 -27.76 13.92
C SER A 170 21.52 -29.12 14.52
N LEU A 171 20.48 -29.77 14.01
CA LEU A 171 20.08 -31.11 14.44
C LEU A 171 21.16 -32.15 14.16
N ALA A 172 21.79 -32.10 12.98
CA ALA A 172 22.88 -32.99 12.63
C ALA A 172 24.10 -32.77 13.54
N ALA A 173 24.42 -31.51 13.87
CA ALA A 173 25.48 -31.18 14.83
C ALA A 173 25.16 -31.72 16.23
N ILE A 174 23.93 -31.51 16.74
CA ILE A 174 23.49 -32.04 18.04
C ILE A 174 23.59 -33.58 18.09
N ILE A 175 23.11 -34.25 17.04
CA ILE A 175 23.19 -35.72 16.95
C ILE A 175 24.65 -36.18 16.91
N GLY A 176 25.50 -35.50 16.14
CA GLY A 176 26.94 -35.79 16.07
C GLY A 176 27.65 -35.59 17.40
N LEU A 177 27.35 -34.49 18.10
CA LEU A 177 27.90 -34.22 19.44
C LEU A 177 27.41 -35.22 20.47
N ALA A 178 26.14 -35.62 20.44
CA ALA A 178 25.58 -36.64 21.34
C ALA A 178 26.35 -37.97 21.21
N ARG A 179 26.63 -38.43 19.99
CA ARG A 179 27.44 -39.63 19.74
C ARG A 179 28.87 -39.52 20.25
N LEU A 180 29.46 -38.30 20.20
CA LEU A 180 30.81 -38.05 20.72
C LEU A 180 30.82 -38.00 22.25
N VAL A 181 29.76 -37.47 22.86
CA VAL A 181 29.59 -37.50 24.33
C VAL A 181 29.43 -38.95 24.83
N GLU A 182 28.57 -39.72 24.15
CA GLU A 182 28.39 -41.16 24.46
C GLU A 182 29.72 -41.96 24.42
N LYS A 183 30.60 -41.56 23.50
CA LYS A 183 31.96 -42.17 23.38
C LYS A 183 33.00 -41.55 24.32
N GLY A 184 32.60 -40.65 25.22
CA GLY A 184 33.51 -39.95 26.14
C GLY A 184 34.50 -39.00 25.48
N LYS A 185 34.29 -38.64 24.18
CA LYS A 185 35.21 -37.80 23.40
C LYS A 185 34.93 -36.30 23.51
N LYS A 186 33.72 -35.88 23.95
CA LYS A 186 33.31 -34.48 24.10
C LYS A 186 32.49 -34.32 25.37
N PRO A 187 32.54 -33.17 26.02
CA PRO A 187 31.66 -32.87 27.16
C PRO A 187 30.22 -32.55 26.69
N GLY A 188 29.21 -32.89 27.51
CA GLY A 188 27.81 -32.62 27.22
C GLY A 188 27.47 -31.14 27.10
N SER A 189 28.32 -30.26 27.64
CA SER A 189 28.20 -28.78 27.48
C SER A 189 28.22 -28.33 26.04
N GLU A 190 28.87 -29.04 25.12
CA GLU A 190 28.87 -28.73 23.69
C GLU A 190 27.48 -28.88 23.06
N ILE A 191 26.73 -29.92 23.48
CA ILE A 191 25.32 -30.11 23.06
C ILE A 191 24.48 -28.98 23.55
N VAL A 192 24.62 -28.59 24.83
CA VAL A 192 23.86 -27.47 25.41
C VAL A 192 24.16 -26.18 24.69
N LYS A 193 25.41 -25.93 24.28
CA LYS A 193 25.79 -24.76 23.48
C LYS A 193 25.06 -24.73 22.13
N GLU A 194 25.03 -25.89 21.43
CA GLU A 194 24.36 -25.94 20.11
C GLU A 194 22.85 -25.79 20.23
N CYS A 195 22.23 -26.36 21.27
CA CYS A 195 20.81 -26.13 21.55
C CYS A 195 20.50 -24.64 21.79
N ARG A 196 21.35 -23.89 22.52
CA ARG A 196 21.21 -22.45 22.72
C ARG A 196 21.36 -21.66 21.42
N ASN A 197 22.29 -22.06 20.54
CA ASN A 197 22.43 -21.45 19.23
C ASN A 197 21.13 -21.60 18.42
N MET A 198 20.53 -22.78 18.44
CA MET A 198 19.26 -23.07 17.78
C MET A 198 18.10 -22.27 18.37
N GLU A 199 18.03 -22.13 19.69
CA GLU A 199 17.02 -21.29 20.38
C GLU A 199 17.15 -19.82 19.97
N GLN A 200 18.37 -19.29 19.89
CA GLN A 200 18.62 -17.94 19.40
C GLN A 200 18.21 -17.76 17.94
N LEU A 201 18.45 -18.78 17.08
CA LEU A 201 18.00 -18.78 15.70
C LEU A 201 16.47 -18.64 15.61
N ILE A 202 15.76 -19.49 16.35
CA ILE A 202 14.28 -19.47 16.40
C ILE A 202 13.77 -18.11 16.88
N THR A 203 14.35 -17.57 17.95
CA THR A 203 13.95 -16.27 18.50
C THR A 203 14.08 -15.16 17.47
N ARG A 204 15.21 -15.08 16.76
CA ARG A 204 15.43 -14.04 15.73
C ARG A 204 14.50 -14.19 14.52
N ILE A 205 14.16 -15.44 14.13
CA ILE A 205 13.18 -15.71 13.09
C ILE A 205 11.80 -15.18 13.50
N LEU A 206 11.39 -15.46 14.75
CA LEU A 206 10.11 -15.00 15.29
C LEU A 206 10.06 -13.46 15.40
N GLU A 207 11.13 -12.84 15.86
CA GLU A 207 11.25 -11.37 15.91
C GLU A 207 11.12 -10.74 14.52
N TYR A 208 11.78 -11.29 13.52
CA TYR A 208 11.70 -10.79 12.14
C TYR A 208 10.31 -10.99 11.54
N SER A 209 9.64 -12.11 11.84
CA SER A 209 8.32 -12.46 11.27
C SER A 209 7.18 -11.61 11.81
N LYS A 210 7.29 -11.12 13.05
CA LYS A 210 6.23 -10.33 13.68
C LYS A 210 6.06 -8.98 12.99
N PRO A 211 4.81 -8.50 12.79
CA PRO A 211 4.57 -7.11 12.44
C PRO A 211 5.19 -6.19 13.50
N LEU A 212 5.84 -5.11 13.07
CA LEU A 212 6.35 -4.10 14.00
C LEU A 212 5.18 -3.26 14.52
N SER A 213 5.01 -3.21 15.83
CA SER A 213 4.08 -2.28 16.49
C SER A 213 4.90 -1.09 16.95
N LEU A 214 4.80 0.04 16.23
CA LEU A 214 5.56 1.24 16.53
C LEU A 214 4.93 2.03 17.68
N ASN A 215 5.72 2.33 18.69
CA ASN A 215 5.37 3.31 19.72
C ASN A 215 5.97 4.68 19.34
N ILE A 216 5.27 5.39 18.45
CA ILE A 216 5.77 6.64 17.85
C ILE A 216 5.76 7.77 18.87
N SER A 217 6.94 8.35 19.09
CA SER A 217 7.17 9.54 19.91
C SER A 217 8.15 10.50 19.23
N THR A 218 8.36 11.68 19.82
CA THR A 218 9.45 12.57 19.37
C THR A 218 10.76 12.06 19.94
N VAL A 219 11.69 11.71 19.06
CA VAL A 219 12.94 11.04 19.40
C VAL A 219 14.14 11.87 18.94
N SER A 220 15.11 12.05 19.82
CA SER A 220 16.41 12.63 19.46
C SER A 220 17.34 11.58 18.87
N MET A 221 17.78 11.75 17.63
CA MET A 221 18.68 10.82 16.96
C MET A 221 20.01 10.66 17.69
N SER A 222 20.50 11.73 18.34
CA SER A 222 21.72 11.67 19.15
C SER A 222 21.56 10.72 20.33
N LYS A 223 20.42 10.78 21.02
CA LYS A 223 20.14 9.91 22.16
C LYS A 223 20.01 8.44 21.73
N VAL A 224 19.31 8.19 20.62
CA VAL A 224 19.21 6.82 20.05
C VAL A 224 20.58 6.27 19.71
N LEU A 225 21.45 7.10 19.11
CA LEU A 225 22.82 6.67 18.79
C LEU A 225 23.64 6.35 20.05
N ASP A 226 23.51 7.16 21.11
CA ASP A 226 24.23 6.93 22.35
C ASP A 226 23.77 5.63 23.03
N ASP A 227 22.47 5.41 23.14
CA ASP A 227 21.89 4.18 23.71
C ASP A 227 22.28 2.94 22.86
N ALA A 228 22.28 3.08 21.52
CA ALA A 228 22.73 2.00 20.64
C ALA A 228 24.23 1.70 20.81
N PHE A 229 25.04 2.74 20.99
CA PHE A 229 26.47 2.58 21.20
C PHE A 229 26.80 1.90 22.52
N GLU A 230 26.06 2.18 23.59
CA GLU A 230 26.20 1.51 24.89
C GLU A 230 25.89 0.00 24.82
N ARG A 231 24.93 -0.40 23.97
CA ARG A 231 24.60 -1.82 23.74
C ARG A 231 25.68 -2.58 23.00
N VAL A 232 26.59 -1.88 22.29
CA VAL A 232 27.60 -2.50 21.47
C VAL A 232 28.99 -2.33 22.09
N SER A 233 29.51 -3.37 22.73
CA SER A 233 30.88 -3.34 23.23
C SER A 233 31.88 -3.26 22.08
N VAL A 234 32.46 -2.08 21.85
CA VAL A 234 33.48 -1.86 20.82
C VAL A 234 34.87 -2.10 21.42
N PRO A 235 35.68 -2.99 20.85
CA PRO A 235 36.99 -3.30 21.38
C PRO A 235 37.96 -2.12 21.17
N LYS A 236 38.96 -1.95 22.08
CA LYS A 236 39.96 -0.86 22.06
C LYS A 236 40.77 -0.77 20.76
N ARG A 237 40.80 -1.83 19.96
CA ARG A 237 41.50 -1.83 18.64
C ARG A 237 40.77 -1.03 17.55
N ILE A 238 39.53 -0.62 17.82
CA ILE A 238 38.70 0.16 16.89
C ILE A 238 38.51 1.56 17.46
N THR A 239 38.97 2.56 16.71
CA THR A 239 38.78 3.97 17.05
C THR A 239 37.40 4.41 16.60
N VAL A 240 36.63 5.04 17.48
CA VAL A 240 35.29 5.57 17.14
C VAL A 240 35.32 7.10 17.15
N VAL A 241 34.87 7.71 16.07
CA VAL A 241 34.73 9.15 15.90
C VAL A 241 33.29 9.51 15.75
N LYS A 242 32.76 10.33 16.68
CA LYS A 242 31.36 10.84 16.61
C LYS A 242 31.41 12.30 16.14
N LYS A 243 30.69 12.63 15.09
CA LYS A 243 30.49 13.98 14.56
C LYS A 243 29.00 14.30 14.53
N ILE A 244 28.55 15.19 15.38
CA ILE A 244 27.17 15.64 15.44
C ILE A 244 27.12 17.08 14.97
N VAL A 245 26.45 17.32 13.84
CA VAL A 245 26.27 18.70 13.33
C VAL A 245 25.29 19.42 14.27
N PRO A 246 25.56 20.67 14.68
CA PRO A 246 24.66 21.43 15.53
C PRO A 246 23.28 21.60 14.87
N GLY A 247 22.20 21.45 15.64
CA GLY A 247 20.83 21.64 15.16
C GLY A 247 19.81 20.70 15.84
N ILE A 248 18.54 20.90 15.50
CA ILE A 248 17.47 20.03 15.97
C ILE A 248 17.50 18.74 15.16
N MET A 249 17.80 17.63 15.83
CA MET A 249 17.87 16.27 15.24
C MET A 249 16.75 15.40 15.79
N GLN A 250 15.51 15.94 15.73
CA GLN A 250 14.32 15.22 16.20
C GLN A 250 13.55 14.65 15.03
N ILE A 251 13.08 13.42 15.23
CA ILE A 251 12.23 12.70 14.28
C ILE A 251 11.03 12.11 15.02
N ARG A 252 10.00 11.72 14.30
CA ARG A 252 8.94 10.88 14.84
C ARG A 252 9.32 9.42 14.68
N GLY A 253 9.41 8.69 15.78
CA GLY A 253 9.82 7.29 15.71
C GLY A 253 9.68 6.55 17.03
N ASP A 254 9.95 5.27 16.98
CA ASP A 254 10.07 4.38 18.14
C ASP A 254 11.54 4.30 18.56
N HIS A 255 11.84 4.85 19.74
CA HIS A 255 13.19 4.94 20.27
C HIS A 255 13.88 3.58 20.39
N GLU A 256 13.14 2.57 20.87
CA GLU A 256 13.69 1.23 21.11
C GLU A 256 14.02 0.51 19.79
N LEU A 257 13.10 0.55 18.83
CA LEU A 257 13.33 -0.07 17.51
C LEU A 257 14.44 0.61 16.75
N LEU A 258 14.52 1.94 16.77
CA LEU A 258 15.63 2.69 16.17
C LEU A 258 16.95 2.35 16.84
N THR A 259 16.97 2.21 18.18
CA THR A 259 18.15 1.78 18.93
C THR A 259 18.59 0.37 18.50
N VAL A 260 17.66 -0.55 18.30
CA VAL A 260 17.94 -1.90 17.77
C VAL A 260 18.53 -1.83 16.36
N ALA A 261 17.96 -1.01 15.46
CA ALA A 261 18.47 -0.85 14.10
C ALA A 261 19.91 -0.33 14.09
N ILE A 262 20.19 0.74 14.83
CA ILE A 262 21.54 1.33 14.91
C ILE A 262 22.51 0.37 15.57
N SER A 263 22.11 -0.35 16.63
CA SER A 263 22.95 -1.37 17.27
C SER A 263 23.36 -2.48 16.29
N ASN A 264 22.45 -2.91 15.41
CA ASN A 264 22.74 -3.89 14.36
C ASN A 264 23.78 -3.36 13.36
N LEU A 265 23.66 -2.10 12.93
CA LEU A 265 24.64 -1.48 12.04
C LEU A 265 26.03 -1.34 12.70
N LEU A 266 26.06 -0.89 13.96
CA LEU A 266 27.30 -0.78 14.74
C LEU A 266 27.96 -2.14 14.95
N LYS A 267 27.17 -3.19 15.22
CA LYS A 267 27.65 -4.55 15.31
C LYS A 267 28.26 -5.04 13.99
N ASN A 268 27.60 -4.76 12.87
CA ASN A 268 28.11 -5.11 11.55
C ASN A 268 29.43 -4.37 11.24
N ALA A 269 29.52 -3.08 11.53
CA ALA A 269 30.72 -2.30 11.37
C ALA A 269 31.90 -2.85 12.21
N LYS A 270 31.63 -3.15 13.47
CA LYS A 270 32.63 -3.79 14.37
C LYS A 270 33.15 -5.14 13.84
N GLU A 271 32.26 -5.96 13.34
CA GLU A 271 32.56 -7.31 12.83
C GLU A 271 33.30 -7.27 11.48
N ALA A 272 33.03 -6.25 10.66
CA ALA A 272 33.73 -6.03 9.40
C ALA A 272 35.21 -5.66 9.59
N ILE A 273 35.57 -5.10 10.75
CA ILE A 273 36.95 -4.69 11.08
C ILE A 273 37.67 -5.87 11.77
N ARG A 274 38.50 -6.57 11.02
CA ARG A 274 39.25 -7.74 11.53
C ARG A 274 40.33 -7.39 12.51
N ASN A 275 41.14 -6.35 12.20
CA ASN A 275 42.32 -5.93 12.98
C ASN A 275 42.06 -4.55 13.61
N LYS A 276 42.98 -3.60 13.41
CA LYS A 276 42.83 -2.19 13.78
C LYS A 276 42.01 -1.46 12.71
N GLY A 277 41.16 -0.54 13.12
CA GLY A 277 40.37 0.25 12.20
C GLY A 277 39.62 1.36 12.91
N HIS A 278 38.71 1.99 12.19
CA HIS A 278 37.88 3.06 12.72
C HIS A 278 36.43 2.94 12.28
N ILE A 279 35.55 3.48 13.10
CA ILE A 279 34.12 3.68 12.81
C ILE A 279 33.88 5.17 12.95
N GLU A 280 33.35 5.79 11.92
CA GLU A 280 32.91 7.19 11.94
C GLU A 280 31.39 7.25 11.97
N LEU A 281 30.82 8.03 12.90
CA LEU A 281 29.42 8.23 13.14
C LEU A 281 29.10 9.70 12.90
N VAL A 282 28.26 10.00 11.92
CA VAL A 282 27.90 11.37 11.56
C VAL A 282 26.38 11.51 11.66
N ILE A 283 25.91 12.43 12.52
CA ILE A 283 24.51 12.86 12.52
C ILE A 283 24.46 14.26 11.93
N GLY A 284 23.57 14.47 10.98
CA GLY A 284 23.37 15.76 10.35
C GLY A 284 21.93 15.95 9.87
N ARG A 285 21.68 17.16 9.34
CA ARG A 285 20.43 17.54 8.73
C ARG A 285 20.66 17.79 7.24
N ARG A 286 19.75 17.34 6.41
CA ARG A 286 19.48 17.79 5.05
C ARG A 286 18.16 18.54 5.07
N GLU A 287 17.83 19.31 4.05
CA GLU A 287 16.64 20.20 4.01
C GLU A 287 15.48 19.75 4.91
N ASP A 288 14.82 18.65 4.57
CA ASP A 288 13.63 18.14 5.27
C ASP A 288 13.88 16.81 6.02
N SER A 289 15.15 16.43 6.22
CA SER A 289 15.48 15.14 6.82
C SER A 289 16.64 15.20 7.80
N VAL A 290 16.64 14.27 8.76
CA VAL A 290 17.78 13.97 9.63
C VAL A 290 18.44 12.70 9.14
N PHE A 291 19.74 12.71 8.99
CA PHE A 291 20.50 11.52 8.61
C PHE A 291 21.50 11.09 9.68
N LEU A 292 21.69 9.78 9.77
CA LEU A 292 22.79 9.14 10.51
C LEU A 292 23.61 8.31 9.53
N SER A 293 24.88 8.63 9.40
CA SER A 293 25.85 7.86 8.63
C SER A 293 26.79 7.10 9.55
N ILE A 294 26.98 5.81 9.27
CA ILE A 294 27.88 4.90 9.98
C ILE A 294 28.86 4.36 8.96
N THR A 295 30.12 4.83 9.04
CA THR A 295 31.21 4.44 8.15
C THR A 295 32.18 3.54 8.89
N ASP A 296 32.51 2.38 8.34
CA ASP A 296 33.53 1.48 8.84
C ASP A 296 34.72 1.35 7.87
N SER A 297 35.89 1.09 8.41
CA SER A 297 37.10 0.79 7.63
C SER A 297 37.34 -0.73 7.47
N GLY A 298 36.29 -1.49 7.42
CA GLY A 298 36.33 -2.94 7.37
C GLY A 298 36.59 -3.52 5.97
N VAL A 299 36.24 -4.80 5.81
CA VAL A 299 36.48 -5.55 4.57
C VAL A 299 35.63 -5.08 3.39
N GLY A 300 34.58 -4.30 3.63
CA GLY A 300 33.64 -3.84 2.61
C GLY A 300 32.83 -4.95 1.95
N VAL A 301 31.97 -4.55 1.03
CA VAL A 301 31.04 -5.42 0.28
C VAL A 301 31.36 -5.31 -1.22
N GLU A 302 31.19 -6.35 -1.98
CA GLU A 302 31.32 -6.33 -3.42
C GLU A 302 30.11 -5.64 -4.07
N GLU A 303 30.37 -4.87 -5.14
CA GLU A 303 29.31 -4.10 -5.83
C GLU A 303 28.11 -4.94 -6.24
N ARG A 304 28.35 -6.15 -6.76
CA ARG A 304 27.30 -7.10 -7.17
C ARG A 304 26.41 -7.61 -6.03
N GLU A 305 26.78 -7.34 -4.79
CA GLU A 305 26.03 -7.80 -3.59
C GLU A 305 25.30 -6.68 -2.88
N LEU A 306 25.56 -5.43 -3.24
CA LEU A 306 24.94 -4.27 -2.59
C LEU A 306 23.41 -4.34 -2.61
N ASP A 307 22.84 -4.82 -3.70
CA ASP A 307 21.39 -4.99 -3.82
C ASP A 307 20.84 -6.14 -2.97
N MET A 308 21.69 -7.08 -2.58
CA MET A 308 21.27 -8.29 -1.85
C MET A 308 21.49 -8.22 -0.35
N ILE A 309 22.33 -7.30 0.16
CA ILE A 309 22.69 -7.27 1.59
C ILE A 309 21.51 -7.01 2.53
N PHE A 310 20.43 -6.43 2.02
CA PHE A 310 19.19 -6.21 2.75
C PHE A 310 18.18 -7.35 2.61
N ASN A 311 18.47 -8.34 1.76
CA ASN A 311 17.62 -9.51 1.65
C ASN A 311 17.77 -10.37 2.92
N PRO A 312 16.66 -10.89 3.46
CA PRO A 312 16.72 -11.81 4.59
C PRO A 312 17.63 -12.99 4.26
N PHE A 313 18.42 -13.45 5.24
CA PHE A 313 19.36 -14.58 5.15
C PHE A 313 20.58 -14.41 4.27
N PHE A 314 20.73 -13.27 3.63
CA PHE A 314 21.96 -12.95 2.94
C PHE A 314 23.08 -12.68 3.96
N SER A 315 24.08 -13.56 4.03
CA SER A 315 25.25 -13.40 4.90
C SER A 315 26.47 -14.08 4.29
N ARG A 316 27.62 -13.42 4.41
CA ARG A 316 28.93 -14.01 4.11
C ARG A 316 29.64 -14.56 5.35
N LYS A 317 29.05 -14.40 6.52
CA LYS A 317 29.64 -14.86 7.78
C LYS A 317 29.16 -16.31 8.03
N ALA A 318 30.09 -17.18 8.40
CA ALA A 318 29.76 -18.58 8.70
C ALA A 318 28.72 -18.72 9.82
N ASP A 319 28.77 -17.82 10.82
CA ASP A 319 27.83 -17.80 11.95
C ASP A 319 26.75 -16.70 11.83
N GLY A 320 26.64 -16.08 10.67
CA GLY A 320 25.75 -14.93 10.45
C GLY A 320 24.43 -15.34 9.78
N MET A 321 23.30 -15.22 10.47
CA MET A 321 21.97 -15.53 9.94
C MET A 321 21.47 -14.64 8.79
N GLY A 322 22.15 -13.53 8.51
CA GLY A 322 21.69 -12.60 7.47
C GLY A 322 20.39 -11.86 7.75
N LEU A 323 19.89 -11.88 8.99
CA LEU A 323 18.65 -11.17 9.36
C LEU A 323 18.90 -9.74 9.85
N GLY A 324 20.11 -9.40 10.26
CA GLY A 324 20.40 -8.10 10.89
C GLY A 324 20.12 -6.90 10.00
N LEU A 325 20.63 -6.88 8.76
CA LEU A 325 20.41 -5.78 7.81
C LEU A 325 18.98 -5.76 7.26
N ALA A 326 18.37 -6.92 7.04
CA ALA A 326 16.97 -7.03 6.65
C ALA A 326 16.04 -6.45 7.73
N TYR A 327 16.37 -6.69 9.01
CA TYR A 327 15.61 -6.13 10.13
C TYR A 327 15.81 -4.62 10.28
N VAL A 328 17.04 -4.13 10.04
CA VAL A 328 17.32 -2.68 9.96
C VAL A 328 16.45 -2.04 8.88
N LYS A 329 16.45 -2.59 7.68
CA LYS A 329 15.64 -2.07 6.58
C LYS A 329 14.16 -2.06 6.93
N LYS A 330 13.63 -3.14 7.51
CA LYS A 330 12.24 -3.22 7.95
C LYS A 330 11.89 -2.14 8.96
N ILE A 331 12.75 -1.89 9.96
CA ILE A 331 12.53 -0.84 10.95
C ILE A 331 12.54 0.54 10.28
N VAL A 332 13.52 0.81 9.41
CA VAL A 332 13.64 2.10 8.72
C VAL A 332 12.43 2.38 7.82
N ASP A 333 12.01 1.39 7.03
CA ASP A 333 10.86 1.49 6.13
C ASP A 333 9.55 1.77 6.91
N GLU A 334 9.35 1.09 8.05
CA GLU A 334 8.18 1.30 8.93
C GLU A 334 8.17 2.69 9.60
N HIS A 335 9.33 3.33 9.73
CA HIS A 335 9.45 4.72 10.19
C HIS A 335 9.34 5.75 9.06
N GLY A 336 9.02 5.33 7.82
CA GLY A 336 8.98 6.21 6.65
C GLY A 336 10.35 6.78 6.27
N GLY A 337 11.42 6.13 6.73
CA GLY A 337 12.79 6.51 6.45
C GLY A 337 13.36 5.81 5.22
N ARG A 338 14.64 6.10 4.95
CA ARG A 338 15.40 5.47 3.86
C ARG A 338 16.74 4.97 4.40
N ILE A 339 17.20 3.82 3.92
CA ILE A 339 18.54 3.32 4.17
C ILE A 339 19.30 3.18 2.85
N GLU A 340 20.51 3.72 2.82
CA GLU A 340 21.43 3.61 1.69
C GLU A 340 22.75 2.99 2.15
N VAL A 341 23.43 2.35 1.21
CA VAL A 341 24.77 1.78 1.43
C VAL A 341 25.69 2.17 0.30
N THR A 342 26.89 2.58 0.66
CA THR A 342 28.01 2.68 -0.26
C THR A 342 29.17 1.86 0.31
N SER A 343 29.73 0.99 -0.50
CA SER A 343 30.83 0.14 -0.04
C SER A 343 31.77 -0.22 -1.17
N ARG A 344 33.01 -0.47 -0.81
CA ARG A 344 34.01 -0.99 -1.73
C ARG A 344 34.84 -2.05 -1.01
N LYS A 345 34.96 -3.22 -1.63
CA LYS A 345 35.77 -4.33 -1.10
C LYS A 345 37.16 -3.89 -0.69
N GLY A 346 37.58 -4.16 0.54
CA GLY A 346 38.85 -3.78 1.13
C GLY A 346 38.93 -2.32 1.60
N LYS A 347 37.88 -1.50 1.42
CA LYS A 347 37.89 -0.07 1.82
C LYS A 347 36.89 0.28 2.91
N GLY A 348 35.98 -0.68 3.25
CA GLY A 348 34.93 -0.46 4.23
C GLY A 348 33.58 -0.16 3.61
N SER A 349 32.60 0.16 4.46
CA SER A 349 31.22 0.45 4.09
C SER A 349 30.71 1.69 4.82
N THR A 350 29.77 2.37 4.18
CA THR A 350 29.02 3.48 4.78
C THR A 350 27.54 3.15 4.65
N PHE A 351 26.85 3.06 5.77
CA PHE A 351 25.40 2.94 5.85
C PHE A 351 24.82 4.29 6.27
N THR A 352 23.88 4.81 5.53
CA THR A 352 23.20 6.08 5.81
C THR A 352 21.71 5.83 6.01
N LEU A 353 21.23 6.15 7.21
CA LEU A 353 19.80 6.19 7.56
C LEU A 353 19.33 7.62 7.42
N GLU A 354 18.16 7.81 6.81
CA GLU A 354 17.55 9.11 6.61
C GLU A 354 16.09 9.06 7.01
N PHE A 355 15.63 10.03 7.83
CA PHE A 355 14.28 10.11 8.34
C PHE A 355 13.72 11.53 8.15
N PRO A 356 12.42 11.69 7.85
CA PRO A 356 11.79 12.99 7.80
C PRO A 356 11.98 13.73 9.12
N ILE A 357 12.30 15.03 9.05
CA ILE A 357 12.45 15.86 10.24
C ILE A 357 11.10 16.11 10.89
N TYR A 358 11.07 16.17 12.21
CA TYR A 358 9.92 16.62 12.96
C TYR A 358 10.19 18.04 13.48
N GLU A 359 9.60 19.03 12.80
CA GLU A 359 9.51 20.39 13.31
C GLU A 359 8.15 20.56 14.01
N LYS A 360 8.21 21.05 15.27
CA LYS A 360 7.01 21.27 16.11
C LYS A 360 6.43 22.64 15.82
#